data_1a88de65216bb866ddf6121a2de8600a
#
_entry.id   1a88de65216bb866ddf6121a2de8600a
#
_cell.length_a   1.000
_cell.length_b   1.000
_cell.length_c   1.000
_cell.angle_alpha   90.00
_cell.angle_beta   90.00
_cell.angle_gamma   90.00
#
_symmetry.space_group_name_H-M   'P 1'
#
loop_
_entity.id
_entity.type
_entity.pdbx_description
1 polymer ?
#
loop_
_entity_poly.entity_id
_entity_poly.type
_entity_poly.pdbx_seq_one_letter_code
_entity_poly.pdbx_strand_id
1 'polypeptide(L)'
;LHIAGGQAVSVAGVIALVALAATVASLGYLHLAPTGLSPIRNAVSQYGITPFRAGYRAATIAFAVAGIALAVGIDRAAGSRASAVIALLAIFAAARAAISWFPMDAPGAPRTSTGRAHGLLAIAAF
;
A
#
# COMPACT_ATOMS: atom_id res chain seq x y z
N LEU A 1 -2.81 -10.80 32.51
CA LEU A 1 -3.79 -10.42 31.46
C LEU A 1 -3.35 -9.19 30.69
N HIS A 2 -2.80 -8.21 31.39
CA HIS A 2 -2.31 -6.96 30.76
C HIS A 2 -1.08 -7.18 29.87
N ILE A 3 -0.23 -8.13 30.21
CA ILE A 3 1.00 -8.47 29.50
C ILE A 3 0.70 -9.11 28.13
N ALA A 4 -0.28 -9.98 28.03
CA ALA A 4 -0.64 -10.66 26.79
C ALA A 4 -1.23 -9.68 25.74
N GLY A 5 -2.05 -8.74 26.18
CA GLY A 5 -2.60 -7.70 25.31
C GLY A 5 -1.51 -6.76 24.78
N GLY A 6 -0.58 -6.36 25.64
CA GLY A 6 0.56 -5.53 25.27
C GLY A 6 1.50 -6.22 24.28
N GLN A 7 1.78 -7.50 24.47
CA GLN A 7 2.60 -8.28 23.54
C GLN A 7 1.94 -8.41 22.16
N ALA A 8 0.63 -8.66 22.10
CA ALA A 8 -0.09 -8.78 20.84
C ALA A 8 -0.09 -7.47 20.04
N VAL A 9 -0.28 -6.33 20.70
CA VAL A 9 -0.17 -4.99 20.08
C VAL A 9 1.26 -4.73 19.61
N SER A 10 2.26 -5.12 20.39
CA SER A 10 3.67 -4.97 20.04
C SER A 10 4.04 -5.77 18.79
N VAL A 11 3.55 -7.01 18.65
CA VAL A 11 3.78 -7.83 17.44
C VAL A 11 3.16 -7.18 16.22
N ALA A 12 1.91 -6.73 16.29
CA ALA A 12 1.27 -6.02 15.20
C ALA A 12 2.02 -4.73 14.84
N GLY A 13 2.49 -3.98 15.83
CA GLY A 13 3.30 -2.79 15.64
C GLY A 13 4.63 -3.09 14.94
N VAL A 14 5.33 -4.15 15.33
CA VAL A 14 6.57 -4.58 14.69
C VAL A 14 6.33 -4.97 13.24
N ILE A 15 5.29 -5.74 12.95
CA ILE A 15 4.93 -6.12 11.57
C ILE A 15 4.63 -4.86 10.74
N ALA A 16 3.87 -3.91 11.28
CA ALA A 16 3.58 -2.65 10.61
C ALA A 16 4.86 -1.88 10.28
N LEU A 17 5.79 -1.75 11.23
CA LEU A 17 7.06 -1.05 11.03
C LEU A 17 7.95 -1.75 9.98
N VAL A 18 8.06 -3.07 10.04
CA VAL A 18 8.83 -3.84 9.04
C VAL A 18 8.22 -3.69 7.65
N ALA A 19 6.89 -3.76 7.56
CA ALA A 19 6.18 -3.59 6.28
C ALA A 19 6.35 -2.16 5.74
N LEU A 20 6.30 -1.14 6.57
CA LEU A 20 6.58 0.24 6.17
C LEU A 20 8.03 0.41 5.71
N ALA A 21 8.99 -0.19 6.41
CA ALA A 21 10.39 -0.18 5.99
C ALA A 21 10.57 -0.85 4.62
N ALA A 22 9.89 -1.97 4.38
CA ALA A 22 9.89 -2.65 3.09
C ALA A 22 9.28 -1.78 1.97
N THR A 23 8.21 -1.05 2.29
CA THR A 23 7.59 -0.08 1.38
C THR A 23 8.58 1.02 0.99
N VAL A 24 9.22 1.62 1.98
CA VAL A 24 10.20 2.70 1.75
C VAL A 24 11.40 2.17 0.96
N ALA A 25 11.89 0.98 1.28
CA ALA A 25 13.01 0.36 0.56
C ALA A 25 12.64 0.07 -0.90
N SER A 26 11.44 -0.44 -1.15
CA SER A 26 10.95 -0.71 -2.51
C SER A 26 10.79 0.58 -3.33
N LEU A 27 10.25 1.63 -2.72
CA LEU A 27 10.14 2.94 -3.37
C LEU A 27 11.52 3.57 -3.62
N GLY A 28 12.41 3.48 -2.65
CA GLY A 28 13.79 3.93 -2.81
C GLY A 28 14.51 3.24 -3.96
N TYR A 29 14.34 1.92 -4.05
CA TYR A 29 14.84 1.15 -5.18
C TYR A 29 14.30 1.66 -6.52
N LEU A 30 12.98 1.87 -6.61
CA LEU A 30 12.34 2.37 -7.84
C LEU A 30 12.83 3.77 -8.23
N HIS A 31 13.05 4.63 -7.25
CA HIS A 31 13.56 5.99 -7.50
C HIS A 31 15.01 6.01 -7.98
N LEU A 32 15.81 5.02 -7.60
CA LEU A 32 17.21 4.89 -7.97
C LEU A 32 17.41 4.03 -9.22
N ALA A 33 16.48 3.14 -9.55
CA ALA A 33 16.54 2.28 -10.70
C ALA A 33 16.43 3.08 -12.02
N PRO A 34 17.02 2.58 -13.13
CA PRO A 34 16.98 3.28 -14.43
C PRO A 34 15.61 3.13 -15.11
N THR A 35 14.56 3.65 -14.48
CA THR A 35 13.18 3.58 -14.96
C THR A 35 12.86 4.62 -16.04
N GLY A 36 13.66 5.66 -16.17
CA GLY A 36 13.37 6.82 -16.99
C GLY A 36 12.37 7.79 -16.39
N LEU A 37 11.84 7.48 -15.19
CA LEU A 37 10.86 8.30 -14.48
C LEU A 37 11.52 9.18 -13.42
N SER A 38 10.97 10.37 -13.22
CA SER A 38 11.40 11.29 -12.16
C SER A 38 10.55 11.10 -10.90
N PRO A 39 11.14 10.92 -9.73
CA PRO A 39 10.41 10.82 -8.47
C PRO A 39 9.56 12.07 -8.15
N ILE A 40 9.91 13.21 -8.73
CA ILE A 40 9.24 14.49 -8.46
C ILE A 40 8.14 14.77 -9.49
N ARG A 41 8.34 14.38 -10.75
CA ARG A 41 7.47 14.74 -11.87
C ARG A 41 6.47 13.66 -12.26
N ASN A 42 6.77 12.40 -11.93
CA ASN A 42 5.96 11.27 -12.34
C ASN A 42 5.23 10.67 -11.15
N ALA A 43 4.02 10.20 -11.41
CA ALA A 43 3.26 9.46 -10.41
C ALA A 43 3.92 8.12 -10.08
N VAL A 44 3.89 7.72 -8.82
CA VAL A 44 4.46 6.43 -8.37
C VAL A 44 3.83 5.25 -9.13
N SER A 45 2.56 5.33 -9.46
CA SER A 45 1.86 4.28 -10.23
C SER A 45 2.42 4.07 -11.63
N GLN A 46 3.16 5.04 -12.19
CA GLN A 46 3.83 4.86 -13.48
C GLN A 46 4.94 3.81 -13.43
N TYR A 47 5.53 3.53 -12.28
CA TYR A 47 6.47 2.42 -12.14
C TYR A 47 5.81 1.07 -12.46
N GLY A 48 4.50 0.96 -12.27
CA GLY A 48 3.74 -0.26 -12.56
C GLY A 48 3.58 -0.58 -14.06
N ILE A 49 3.90 0.37 -14.94
CA ILE A 49 3.88 0.19 -16.40
C ILE A 49 5.29 0.21 -17.00
N THR A 50 6.30 -0.02 -16.17
CA THR A 50 7.71 -0.15 -16.55
C THR A 50 8.20 -1.58 -16.38
N PRO A 51 9.38 -1.94 -16.88
CA PRO A 51 10.02 -3.22 -16.58
C PRO A 51 10.28 -3.44 -15.08
N PHE A 52 10.22 -2.38 -14.26
CA PHE A 52 10.41 -2.42 -12.80
C PHE A 52 9.11 -2.60 -12.02
N ARG A 53 8.04 -3.03 -12.67
CA ARG A 53 6.72 -3.24 -12.03
C ARG A 53 6.73 -4.18 -10.83
N ALA A 54 7.68 -5.11 -10.76
CA ALA A 54 7.82 -5.99 -9.60
C ALA A 54 8.16 -5.22 -8.32
N GLY A 55 9.01 -4.20 -8.42
CA GLY A 55 9.31 -3.29 -7.29
C GLY A 55 8.10 -2.47 -6.88
N TYR A 56 7.32 -1.99 -7.83
CA TYR A 56 6.05 -1.30 -7.56
C TYR A 56 5.06 -2.22 -6.84
N ARG A 57 4.90 -3.45 -7.33
CA ARG A 57 4.04 -4.46 -6.68
C ARG A 57 4.49 -4.77 -5.26
N ALA A 58 5.80 -4.95 -5.06
CA ALA A 58 6.36 -5.16 -3.72
C ALA A 58 6.03 -3.99 -2.78
N ALA A 59 6.15 -2.75 -3.25
CA ALA A 59 5.81 -1.57 -2.47
C ALA A 59 4.32 -1.53 -2.11
N THR A 60 3.42 -1.77 -3.06
CA THR A 60 1.97 -1.74 -2.80
C THR A 60 1.52 -2.85 -1.86
N ILE A 61 2.05 -4.06 -2.00
CA ILE A 61 1.74 -5.19 -1.11
C ILE A 61 2.30 -4.94 0.30
N ALA A 62 3.53 -4.47 0.41
CA ALA A 62 4.13 -4.14 1.71
C ALA A 62 3.31 -3.07 2.43
N PHE A 63 2.84 -2.07 1.71
CA PHE A 63 1.99 -1.02 2.26
C PHE A 63 0.62 -1.57 2.71
N ALA A 64 0.04 -2.50 1.94
CA ALA A 64 -1.19 -3.19 2.33
C ALA A 64 -1.00 -4.00 3.62
N VAL A 65 0.10 -4.72 3.75
CA VAL A 65 0.44 -5.48 4.98
C VAL A 65 0.57 -4.54 6.17
N ALA A 66 1.21 -3.39 5.99
CA ALA A 66 1.30 -2.37 7.05
C ALA A 66 -0.09 -1.88 7.48
N GLY A 67 -0.99 -1.63 6.54
CA GLY A 67 -2.36 -1.21 6.82
C GLY A 67 -3.15 -2.27 7.60
N ILE A 68 -3.04 -3.53 7.22
CA ILE A 68 -3.69 -4.65 7.92
C ILE A 68 -3.12 -4.81 9.33
N ALA A 69 -1.80 -4.80 9.48
CA ALA A 69 -1.15 -4.94 10.78
C ALA A 69 -1.56 -3.80 11.72
N LEU A 70 -1.63 -2.58 11.21
CA LEU A 70 -2.10 -1.42 11.96
C LEU A 70 -3.56 -1.57 12.36
N ALA A 71 -4.43 -2.03 11.46
CA ALA A 71 -5.84 -2.28 11.76
C ALA A 71 -6.01 -3.33 12.87
N VAL A 72 -5.25 -4.42 12.82
CA VAL A 72 -5.26 -5.45 13.86
C VAL A 72 -4.80 -4.89 15.20
N GLY A 73 -3.72 -4.11 15.21
CA GLY A 73 -3.21 -3.47 16.42
C GLY A 73 -4.22 -2.51 17.05
N ILE A 74 -4.90 -1.70 16.23
CA ILE A 74 -5.93 -0.78 16.68
C ILE A 74 -7.16 -1.53 17.21
N ASP A 75 -7.59 -2.59 16.52
CA ASP A 75 -8.71 -3.41 16.95
C ASP A 75 -8.47 -4.00 18.35
N ARG A 76 -7.28 -4.53 18.57
CA ARG A 76 -6.90 -5.09 19.88
C ARG A 76 -6.79 -4.04 20.99
N ALA A 77 -6.40 -2.83 20.64
CA ALA A 77 -6.23 -1.74 21.62
C ALA A 77 -7.54 -1.01 21.92
N ALA A 78 -8.38 -0.76 20.92
CA ALA A 78 -9.56 0.11 21.03
C ALA A 78 -10.89 -0.57 20.69
N GLY A 79 -10.87 -1.71 20.00
CA GLY A 79 -12.05 -2.49 19.61
C GLY A 79 -13.07 -1.65 18.84
N SER A 80 -14.35 -1.76 19.21
CA SER A 80 -15.46 -1.11 18.52
C SER A 80 -15.38 0.43 18.50
N ARG A 81 -14.58 1.04 19.38
CA ARG A 81 -14.39 2.50 19.40
C ARG A 81 -13.68 3.00 18.14
N ALA A 82 -12.90 2.15 17.49
CA ALA A 82 -12.12 2.51 16.31
C ALA A 82 -12.65 1.84 15.04
N SER A 83 -13.91 1.38 15.03
CA SER A 83 -14.49 0.61 13.91
C SER A 83 -14.40 1.36 12.57
N ALA A 84 -14.61 2.67 12.55
CA ALA A 84 -14.51 3.48 11.34
C ALA A 84 -13.08 3.52 10.81
N VAL A 85 -12.09 3.69 11.69
CA VAL A 85 -10.67 3.69 11.32
C VAL A 85 -10.24 2.33 10.79
N ILE A 86 -10.68 1.25 11.46
CA ILE A 86 -10.40 -0.13 11.06
C ILE A 86 -10.99 -0.40 9.66
N ALA A 87 -12.22 0.02 9.41
CA ALA A 87 -12.87 -0.13 8.11
C ALA A 87 -12.11 0.63 7.00
N LEU A 88 -11.69 1.86 7.27
CA LEU A 88 -10.91 2.66 6.32
C LEU A 88 -9.54 2.02 6.03
N LEU A 89 -8.88 1.50 7.04
CA LEU A 89 -7.61 0.78 6.87
C LEU A 89 -7.79 -0.52 6.09
N ALA A 90 -8.89 -1.23 6.29
CA ALA A 90 -9.21 -2.44 5.53
C ALA A 90 -9.44 -2.12 4.05
N ILE A 91 -10.19 -1.06 3.75
CA ILE A 91 -10.41 -0.58 2.37
C ILE A 91 -9.09 -0.15 1.74
N PHE A 92 -8.29 0.64 2.45
CA PHE A 92 -6.96 1.05 2.01
C PHE A 92 -6.08 -0.16 1.68
N ALA A 93 -6.00 -1.13 2.59
CA ALA A 93 -5.18 -2.31 2.42
C ALA A 93 -5.63 -3.16 1.22
N ALA A 94 -6.93 -3.37 1.06
CA ALA A 94 -7.50 -4.10 -0.08
C ALA A 94 -7.16 -3.39 -1.40
N ALA A 95 -7.34 -2.08 -1.47
CA ALA A 95 -7.03 -1.29 -2.66
C ALA A 95 -5.53 -1.33 -2.98
N ARG A 96 -4.68 -1.18 -1.99
CA ARG A 96 -3.22 -1.25 -2.17
C ARG A 96 -2.75 -2.64 -2.59
N ALA A 97 -3.32 -3.69 -2.04
CA ALA A 97 -2.99 -5.05 -2.44
C ALA A 97 -3.36 -5.32 -3.90
N ALA A 98 -4.50 -4.81 -4.36
CA ALA A 98 -5.03 -5.08 -5.70
C ALA A 98 -4.43 -4.18 -6.80
N ILE A 99 -4.04 -2.95 -6.49
CA ILE A 99 -3.77 -1.91 -7.50
C ILE A 99 -2.67 -2.26 -8.50
N SER A 100 -1.66 -3.03 -8.10
CA SER A 100 -0.56 -3.40 -8.99
C SER A 100 -0.96 -4.41 -10.07
N TRP A 101 -2.11 -5.09 -9.93
CA TRP A 101 -2.68 -5.96 -10.95
C TRP A 101 -3.60 -5.21 -11.94
N PHE A 102 -3.87 -3.94 -11.68
CA PHE A 102 -4.65 -3.05 -12.54
C PHE A 102 -3.79 -1.87 -12.92
N PRO A 103 -2.85 -2.03 -13.89
CA PRO A 103 -1.94 -0.96 -14.26
C PRO A 103 -2.70 0.26 -14.80
N MET A 104 -2.16 1.43 -14.53
CA MET A 104 -2.68 2.67 -15.10
C MET A 104 -2.44 2.71 -16.61
N ASP A 105 -3.25 3.49 -17.32
CA ASP A 105 -2.97 3.83 -18.69
C ASP A 105 -1.75 4.77 -18.77
N ALA A 106 -0.91 4.58 -19.78
CA ALA A 106 0.21 5.48 -20.00
C ALA A 106 -0.31 6.91 -20.30
N PRO A 107 0.41 7.96 -19.89
CA PRO A 107 0.04 9.33 -20.21
C PRO A 107 -0.16 9.52 -21.71
N GLY A 108 -1.32 10.08 -22.10
CA GLY A 108 -1.68 10.29 -23.50
C GLY A 108 -2.23 9.07 -24.24
N ALA A 109 -2.22 7.89 -23.62
CA ALA A 109 -2.78 6.68 -24.21
C ALA A 109 -4.32 6.66 -24.10
N PRO A 110 -5.02 5.90 -24.97
CA PRO A 110 -6.47 5.70 -24.83
C PRO A 110 -6.84 5.07 -23.50
N ARG A 111 -7.98 5.47 -22.94
CA ARG A 111 -8.49 4.91 -21.68
C ARG A 111 -8.94 3.46 -21.85
N THR A 112 -8.45 2.59 -20.98
CA THR A 112 -8.85 1.19 -20.89
C THR A 112 -9.73 0.93 -19.67
N SER A 113 -10.43 -0.22 -19.65
CA SER A 113 -11.17 -0.65 -18.45
C SER A 113 -10.24 -0.94 -17.28
N THR A 114 -9.06 -1.50 -17.55
CA THR A 114 -8.02 -1.73 -16.54
C THR A 114 -7.51 -0.42 -15.95
N GLY A 115 -7.24 0.58 -16.76
CA GLY A 115 -6.83 1.91 -16.29
C GLY A 115 -7.91 2.60 -15.46
N ARG A 116 -9.19 2.43 -15.83
CA ARG A 116 -10.32 2.92 -15.01
C ARG A 116 -10.39 2.22 -13.65
N ALA A 117 -10.20 0.90 -13.62
CA ALA A 117 -10.12 0.14 -12.37
C ALA A 117 -8.97 0.64 -11.50
N HIS A 118 -7.80 0.94 -12.08
CA HIS A 118 -6.68 1.55 -11.38
C HIS A 118 -7.09 2.88 -10.71
N GLY A 119 -7.77 3.74 -11.44
CA GLY A 119 -8.24 5.02 -10.93
C GLY A 119 -9.21 4.87 -9.74
N LEU A 120 -10.14 3.92 -9.82
CA LEU A 120 -11.06 3.64 -8.72
C LEU A 120 -10.33 3.10 -7.48
N LEU A 121 -9.36 2.20 -7.67
CA LEU A 121 -8.54 1.68 -6.57
C LEU A 121 -7.67 2.79 -5.95
N ALA A 122 -7.15 3.69 -6.76
CA ALA A 122 -6.40 4.85 -6.26
C ALA A 122 -7.28 5.76 -5.39
N ILE A 123 -8.52 6.02 -5.80
CA ILE A 123 -9.48 6.80 -5.01
C ILE A 123 -9.78 6.10 -3.68
N ALA A 124 -10.02 4.78 -3.69
CA ALA A 124 -10.29 4.01 -2.48
C ALA A 124 -9.08 3.97 -1.52
N ALA A 125 -7.86 4.13 -2.04
CA ALA A 125 -6.62 4.12 -1.25
C ALA A 125 -6.26 5.50 -0.68
N PHE A 126 -6.94 6.54 -1.10
CA PHE A 126 -6.77 7.91 -0.64
C PHE A 126 -8.12 8.50 -0.26
#